data_49e147a8ddc73b8ddf2ad5b093536654
#
_entry.id   49e147a8ddc73b8ddf2ad5b093536654
#
_cell.length_a   1.000
_cell.length_b   1.000
_cell.length_c   1.000
_cell.angle_alpha   90.00
_cell.angle_beta   90.00
_cell.angle_gamma   90.00
#
_symmetry.space_group_name_H-M   'P 1'
#
loop_
_entity.id
_entity.type
_entity.pdbx_description
1 polymer ?
#
loop_
_entity_poly.entity_id
_entity_poly.type
_entity_poly.pdbx_seq_one_letter_code
_entity_poly.pdbx_strand_id
1 'polypeptide(L)'
;MKMEVNVVIPMYNSISSIEKSVRSVLGQKNISVKVFVVDHGSDDGALELVTHKFGNDKRVKIIPIGRSKNEKRSASKPMNRGIQEIMNQMRNDLDIWVMRLDADDILYNPHVLSKAINMKKQDTLLICGSIIFSNSSKKIASKYYLQEKYATVSKLCKCAAYGFPHHATLIALNLLKTIEKEENSFFCINIGYGEDFDFSLKLFKNCNDNQIIFTENEFIIKEQSGETITNTISTKNYIKDHIMILLKNSKLSKKFMLKTILWRLLNNCRFCKGVMNRMEAPALKFANSTIENYEIIKRMSEWTEE
;
A
#
# COMPACT_ATOMS: atom_id res chain seq x y z
N MET A 1 26.78 -0.70 0.06
CA MET A 1 25.93 0.45 0.40
C MET A 1 25.09 0.11 1.61
N LYS A 2 24.90 1.07 2.52
CA LYS A 2 24.00 0.88 3.68
C LYS A 2 22.55 0.92 3.20
N MET A 3 21.73 -0.03 3.63
CA MET A 3 20.33 -0.10 3.26
C MET A 3 19.46 0.74 4.20
N GLU A 4 18.50 1.47 3.63
CA GLU A 4 17.54 2.29 4.37
C GLU A 4 16.13 2.09 3.78
N VAL A 5 15.15 1.90 4.65
CA VAL A 5 13.73 1.85 4.26
C VAL A 5 13.04 3.13 4.69
N ASN A 6 12.46 3.83 3.73
CA ASN A 6 11.68 5.04 3.93
C ASN A 6 10.19 4.70 3.82
N VAL A 7 9.43 4.91 4.90
CA VAL A 7 8.01 4.60 4.95
C VAL A 7 7.20 5.89 4.84
N VAL A 8 6.33 5.98 3.84
CA VAL A 8 5.38 7.08 3.68
C VAL A 8 4.06 6.69 4.30
N ILE A 9 3.60 7.52 5.25
CA ILE A 9 2.31 7.35 5.92
C ILE A 9 1.40 8.51 5.50
N PRO A 10 0.46 8.31 4.56
CA PRO A 10 -0.58 9.29 4.25
C PRO A 10 -1.54 9.38 5.43
N MET A 11 -1.71 10.57 5.99
CA MET A 11 -2.54 10.81 7.18
C MET A 11 -3.69 11.76 6.87
N TYR A 12 -4.90 11.40 7.31
CA TYR A 12 -6.07 12.26 7.36
C TYR A 12 -7.03 11.76 8.44
N ASN A 13 -7.27 12.57 9.48
CA ASN A 13 -8.17 12.27 10.60
C ASN A 13 -7.93 10.87 11.20
N SER A 14 -6.71 10.65 11.69
CA SER A 14 -6.24 9.34 12.17
C SER A 14 -5.69 9.41 13.60
N ILE A 15 -6.23 10.31 14.45
CA ILE A 15 -5.73 10.53 15.82
C ILE A 15 -5.69 9.23 16.66
N SER A 16 -6.64 8.31 16.42
CA SER A 16 -6.76 7.07 17.21
C SER A 16 -5.73 5.98 16.83
N SER A 17 -5.07 6.10 15.67
CA SER A 17 -4.25 5.02 15.11
C SER A 17 -2.84 5.41 14.71
N ILE A 18 -2.63 6.67 14.31
CA ILE A 18 -1.36 7.13 13.73
C ILE A 18 -0.15 6.90 14.63
N GLU A 19 -0.27 7.05 15.95
CA GLU A 19 0.84 6.81 16.87
C GLU A 19 1.36 5.37 16.76
N LYS A 20 0.46 4.37 16.72
CA LYS A 20 0.81 2.95 16.57
C LYS A 20 1.50 2.69 15.23
N SER A 21 0.99 3.27 14.16
CA SER A 21 1.58 3.13 12.83
C SER A 21 3.02 3.65 12.79
N VAL A 22 3.26 4.86 13.29
CA VAL A 22 4.62 5.44 13.36
C VAL A 22 5.55 4.62 14.26
N ARG A 23 5.10 4.22 15.45
CA ARG A 23 5.89 3.38 16.37
C ARG A 23 6.27 2.04 15.75
N SER A 24 5.37 1.40 15.00
CA SER A 24 5.64 0.13 14.33
C SER A 24 6.79 0.20 13.33
N VAL A 25 6.99 1.37 12.71
CA VAL A 25 8.12 1.62 11.81
C VAL A 25 9.39 1.95 12.60
N LEU A 26 9.29 2.85 13.59
CA LEU A 26 10.45 3.26 14.39
C LEU A 26 11.04 2.14 15.21
N GLY A 27 10.24 1.15 15.61
CA GLY A 27 10.62 -0.06 16.33
C GLY A 27 11.27 -1.15 15.46
N GLN A 28 11.45 -0.92 14.16
CA GLN A 28 12.11 -1.92 13.29
C GLN A 28 13.59 -2.08 13.67
N LYS A 29 14.04 -3.34 13.73
CA LYS A 29 15.38 -3.73 14.15
C LYS A 29 16.23 -4.19 12.97
N ASN A 30 17.54 -4.00 13.07
CA ASN A 30 18.54 -4.44 12.08
C ASN A 30 18.39 -3.81 10.69
N ILE A 31 17.74 -2.64 10.60
CA ILE A 31 17.59 -1.87 9.37
C ILE A 31 17.49 -0.37 9.72
N SER A 32 18.04 0.49 8.87
CA SER A 32 17.81 1.93 8.98
C SER A 32 16.41 2.26 8.44
N VAL A 33 15.64 3.04 9.21
CA VAL A 33 14.30 3.47 8.79
C VAL A 33 14.13 4.98 8.92
N LYS A 34 13.32 5.55 8.03
CA LYS A 34 12.74 6.90 8.16
C LYS A 34 11.25 6.85 7.91
N VAL A 35 10.54 7.74 8.56
CA VAL A 35 9.08 7.89 8.45
C VAL A 35 8.75 9.27 7.89
N PHE A 36 7.94 9.29 6.85
CA PHE A 36 7.40 10.50 6.23
C PHE A 36 5.89 10.51 6.47
N VAL A 37 5.46 11.21 7.52
CA VAL A 37 4.03 11.40 7.80
C VAL A 37 3.55 12.59 6.99
N VAL A 38 2.66 12.34 6.03
CA VAL A 38 2.14 13.40 5.15
C VAL A 38 0.68 13.67 5.51
N ASP A 39 0.46 14.78 6.22
CA ASP A 39 -0.87 15.18 6.66
C ASP A 39 -1.64 15.88 5.55
N HIS A 40 -2.82 15.37 5.23
CA HIS A 40 -3.70 15.91 4.20
C HIS A 40 -4.84 16.73 4.79
N GLY A 41 -4.50 17.61 5.74
CA GLY A 41 -5.42 18.55 6.36
C GLY A 41 -6.34 17.91 7.39
N SER A 42 -5.75 17.18 8.36
CA SER A 42 -6.47 16.65 9.51
C SER A 42 -7.02 17.78 10.39
N ASP A 43 -8.20 17.57 10.94
CA ASP A 43 -8.89 18.47 11.88
C ASP A 43 -9.33 17.77 13.18
N ASP A 44 -8.85 16.52 13.39
CA ASP A 44 -9.13 15.69 14.57
C ASP A 44 -8.03 15.77 15.66
N GLY A 45 -6.97 16.57 15.47
CA GLY A 45 -5.82 16.65 16.39
C GLY A 45 -4.68 15.67 16.06
N ALA A 46 -4.78 14.91 14.96
CA ALA A 46 -3.74 13.93 14.58
C ALA A 46 -2.39 14.61 14.27
N LEU A 47 -2.40 15.77 13.60
CA LEU A 47 -1.18 16.52 13.27
C LEU A 47 -0.46 17.01 14.52
N GLU A 48 -1.18 17.55 15.48
CA GLU A 48 -0.67 18.01 16.78
C GLU A 48 -0.09 16.85 17.57
N LEU A 49 -0.80 15.70 17.62
CA LEU A 49 -0.34 14.48 18.27
C LEU A 49 1.01 14.01 17.72
N VAL A 50 1.11 13.85 16.40
CA VAL A 50 2.33 13.37 15.74
C VAL A 50 3.48 14.36 15.94
N THR A 51 3.20 15.66 15.84
CA THR A 51 4.20 16.72 16.06
C THR A 51 4.73 16.70 17.48
N HIS A 52 3.84 16.56 18.47
CA HIS A 52 4.23 16.48 19.88
C HIS A 52 5.04 15.21 20.19
N LYS A 53 4.60 14.06 19.70
CA LYS A 53 5.22 12.76 20.02
C LYS A 53 6.54 12.51 19.26
N PHE A 54 6.62 12.92 18.00
CA PHE A 54 7.69 12.50 17.08
C PHE A 54 8.44 13.65 16.42
N GLY A 55 8.05 14.91 16.64
CA GLY A 55 8.67 16.07 15.98
C GLY A 55 10.17 16.23 16.28
N ASN A 56 10.67 15.70 17.39
CA ASN A 56 12.09 15.71 17.75
C ASN A 56 12.88 14.47 17.29
N ASP A 57 12.21 13.43 16.77
CA ASP A 57 12.90 12.24 16.24
C ASP A 57 13.43 12.54 14.84
N LYS A 58 14.75 12.54 14.67
CA LYS A 58 15.41 12.80 13.38
C LYS A 58 15.04 11.81 12.27
N ARG A 59 14.45 10.67 12.62
CA ARG A 59 13.96 9.67 11.68
C ARG A 59 12.56 9.99 11.14
N VAL A 60 11.84 10.95 11.76
CA VAL A 60 10.47 11.32 11.39
C VAL A 60 10.46 12.66 10.71
N LYS A 61 9.84 12.72 9.54
CA LYS A 61 9.53 13.98 8.85
C LYS A 61 8.02 14.14 8.74
N ILE A 62 7.49 15.19 9.32
CA ILE A 62 6.07 15.56 9.26
C ILE A 62 5.89 16.60 8.17
N ILE A 63 4.96 16.36 7.24
CA ILE A 63 4.75 17.19 6.06
C ILE A 63 3.26 17.55 5.96
N PRO A 64 2.83 18.69 6.48
CA PRO A 64 1.47 19.17 6.27
C PRO A 64 1.33 19.73 4.84
N ILE A 65 0.34 19.25 4.09
CA ILE A 65 0.09 19.70 2.70
C ILE A 65 -1.25 20.43 2.54
N GLY A 66 -2.06 20.46 3.58
CA GLY A 66 -3.40 21.03 3.55
C GLY A 66 -4.34 20.31 2.58
N ARG A 67 -5.63 20.60 2.69
CA ARG A 67 -6.67 20.07 1.82
C ARG A 67 -7.71 21.13 1.52
N SER A 68 -8.10 21.29 0.26
CA SER A 68 -9.20 22.18 -0.09
C SER A 68 -10.55 21.51 0.20
N LYS A 69 -11.60 22.31 0.52
CA LYS A 69 -12.95 21.80 0.85
C LYS A 69 -13.55 20.89 -0.23
N ASN A 70 -13.21 21.12 -1.51
CA ASN A 70 -13.74 20.37 -2.65
C ASN A 70 -12.81 19.25 -3.13
N GLU A 71 -11.68 19.05 -2.45
CA GLU A 71 -10.72 18.03 -2.83
C GLU A 71 -11.20 16.63 -2.41
N LYS A 72 -11.19 15.68 -3.34
CA LYS A 72 -11.56 14.29 -3.06
C LYS A 72 -10.59 13.68 -2.04
N ARG A 73 -11.11 12.86 -1.15
CA ARG A 73 -10.28 12.02 -0.27
C ARG A 73 -9.53 11.01 -1.13
N SER A 74 -8.20 11.07 -1.10
CA SER A 74 -7.33 10.13 -1.79
C SER A 74 -5.96 10.15 -1.14
N ALA A 75 -5.30 9.02 -1.07
CA ALA A 75 -3.91 8.92 -0.63
C ALA A 75 -2.91 9.39 -1.71
N SER A 76 -3.35 9.64 -2.95
CA SER A 76 -2.47 9.96 -4.08
C SER A 76 -1.60 11.19 -3.84
N LYS A 77 -2.19 12.30 -3.40
CA LYS A 77 -1.47 13.55 -3.19
C LYS A 77 -0.46 13.45 -2.04
N PRO A 78 -0.83 12.94 -0.85
CA PRO A 78 0.15 12.74 0.21
C PRO A 78 1.23 11.72 -0.16
N MET A 79 0.90 10.64 -0.87
CA MET A 79 1.90 9.67 -1.34
C MET A 79 2.89 10.30 -2.32
N ASN A 80 2.41 11.02 -3.33
CA ASN A 80 3.28 11.74 -4.28
C ASN A 80 4.21 12.71 -3.54
N ARG A 81 3.67 13.48 -2.58
CA ARG A 81 4.47 14.43 -1.80
C ARG A 81 5.53 13.75 -0.94
N GLY A 82 5.18 12.65 -0.28
CA GLY A 82 6.13 11.87 0.54
C GLY A 82 7.26 11.27 -0.29
N ILE A 83 6.95 10.66 -1.44
CA ILE A 83 7.96 10.07 -2.34
C ILE A 83 8.87 11.19 -2.91
N GLN A 84 8.31 12.32 -3.32
CA GLN A 84 9.09 13.48 -3.79
C GLN A 84 10.06 13.97 -2.71
N GLU A 85 9.61 14.03 -1.46
CA GLU A 85 10.47 14.44 -0.35
C GLU A 85 11.62 13.46 -0.09
N ILE A 86 11.37 12.14 -0.22
CA ILE A 86 12.42 11.13 -0.17
C ILE A 86 13.44 11.36 -1.28
N MET A 87 13.01 11.62 -2.50
CA MET A 87 13.88 11.88 -3.64
C MET A 87 14.75 13.12 -3.44
N ASN A 88 14.19 14.19 -2.88
CA ASN A 88 14.91 15.43 -2.61
C ASN A 88 15.99 15.27 -1.53
N GLN A 89 15.87 14.26 -0.65
CA GLN A 89 16.81 13.98 0.44
C GLN A 89 17.78 12.85 0.13
N MET A 90 17.83 12.40 -1.11
CA MET A 90 18.66 11.27 -1.51
C MET A 90 20.15 11.46 -1.20
N ARG A 91 20.76 10.36 -0.79
CA ARG A 91 22.19 10.21 -0.66
C ARG A 91 22.68 9.07 -1.54
N ASN A 92 23.73 9.30 -2.30
CA ASN A 92 24.28 8.33 -3.25
C ASN A 92 24.97 7.12 -2.58
N ASP A 93 25.25 7.22 -1.28
CA ASP A 93 25.88 6.16 -0.47
C ASP A 93 24.86 5.15 0.10
N LEU A 94 23.56 5.38 -0.10
CA LEU A 94 22.47 4.55 0.42
C LEU A 94 21.73 3.78 -0.68
N ASP A 95 21.37 2.53 -0.37
CA ASP A 95 20.40 1.74 -1.11
C ASP A 95 19.02 1.94 -0.46
N ILE A 96 18.20 2.79 -1.07
CA ILE A 96 16.96 3.28 -0.50
C ILE A 96 15.77 2.50 -1.06
N TRP A 97 14.95 2.02 -0.15
CA TRP A 97 13.67 1.36 -0.42
C TRP A 97 12.52 2.18 0.14
N VAL A 98 11.39 2.16 -0.56
CA VAL A 98 10.19 2.93 -0.20
C VAL A 98 9.04 1.97 0.04
N MET A 99 8.25 2.23 1.09
CA MET A 99 7.04 1.50 1.42
C MET A 99 5.92 2.48 1.75
N ARG A 100 4.68 2.16 1.39
CA ARG A 100 3.47 2.80 1.91
C ARG A 100 3.00 2.04 3.14
N LEU A 101 2.61 2.76 4.18
CA LEU A 101 1.87 2.23 5.31
C LEU A 101 0.68 3.16 5.57
N ASP A 102 -0.54 2.64 5.62
CA ASP A 102 -1.69 3.47 5.96
C ASP A 102 -1.67 3.87 7.43
N ALA A 103 -2.28 5.01 7.78
CA ALA A 103 -2.22 5.58 9.13
C ALA A 103 -2.96 4.75 10.19
N ASP A 104 -3.72 3.73 9.76
CA ASP A 104 -4.44 2.77 10.60
C ASP A 104 -3.85 1.35 10.55
N ASP A 105 -2.75 1.16 9.80
CA ASP A 105 -2.06 -0.11 9.67
C ASP A 105 -0.77 -0.14 10.52
N ILE A 106 -0.27 -1.33 10.84
CA ILE A 106 1.02 -1.53 11.54
C ILE A 106 1.88 -2.58 10.86
N LEU A 107 3.20 -2.47 10.99
CA LEU A 107 4.12 -3.52 10.58
C LEU A 107 3.98 -4.76 11.46
N TYR A 108 4.05 -5.94 10.85
CA TYR A 108 3.72 -7.21 11.50
C TYR A 108 4.60 -7.56 12.71
N ASN A 109 5.90 -7.24 12.65
CA ASN A 109 6.83 -7.46 13.75
C ASN A 109 8.09 -6.58 13.60
N PRO A 110 8.96 -6.49 14.66
CA PRO A 110 10.17 -5.64 14.64
C PRO A 110 11.23 -6.02 13.60
N HIS A 111 11.15 -7.14 12.95
CA HIS A 111 12.15 -7.65 12.01
C HIS A 111 11.64 -7.78 10.57
N VAL A 112 10.41 -7.33 10.29
CA VAL A 112 9.80 -7.58 8.98
C VAL A 112 10.58 -6.90 7.85
N LEU A 113 10.98 -5.65 8.04
CA LEU A 113 11.70 -4.92 6.99
C LEU A 113 13.12 -5.47 6.77
N SER A 114 13.86 -5.79 7.85
CA SER A 114 15.18 -6.40 7.71
C SER A 114 15.13 -7.77 7.06
N LYS A 115 14.15 -8.62 7.41
CA LYS A 115 13.96 -9.92 6.78
C LYS A 115 13.61 -9.79 5.29
N ALA A 116 12.74 -8.84 4.95
CA ALA A 116 12.38 -8.59 3.56
C ALA A 116 13.58 -8.14 2.73
N ILE A 117 14.32 -7.15 3.20
CA ILE A 117 15.51 -6.62 2.52
C ILE A 117 16.61 -7.69 2.36
N ASN A 118 16.77 -8.60 3.32
CA ASN A 118 17.74 -9.69 3.24
C ASN A 118 17.39 -10.73 2.14
N MET A 119 16.17 -10.75 1.61
CA MET A 119 15.79 -11.56 0.45
C MET A 119 16.25 -10.97 -0.88
N LYS A 120 16.67 -9.69 -0.89
CA LYS A 120 17.08 -8.96 -2.09
C LYS A 120 18.19 -9.67 -2.84
N LYS A 121 18.06 -9.75 -4.16
CA LYS A 121 19.11 -10.12 -5.13
C LYS A 121 19.62 -8.84 -5.82
N GLN A 122 20.66 -8.96 -6.63
CA GLN A 122 21.32 -7.81 -7.26
C GLN A 122 20.35 -6.91 -8.04
N ASP A 123 19.44 -7.51 -8.84
CA ASP A 123 18.54 -6.80 -9.74
C ASP A 123 17.13 -6.61 -9.17
N THR A 124 16.92 -6.92 -7.88
CA THR A 124 15.60 -6.82 -7.26
C THR A 124 15.12 -5.37 -7.18
N LEU A 125 13.92 -5.10 -7.67
CA LEU A 125 13.25 -3.80 -7.64
C LEU A 125 12.00 -3.78 -6.76
N LEU A 126 11.34 -4.94 -6.60
CA LEU A 126 10.13 -5.08 -5.78
C LEU A 126 10.25 -6.29 -4.84
N ILE A 127 9.84 -6.12 -3.59
CA ILE A 127 9.67 -7.23 -2.63
C ILE A 127 8.26 -7.14 -2.07
N CYS A 128 7.44 -8.13 -2.39
CA CYS A 128 6.02 -8.16 -2.09
C CYS A 128 5.72 -9.21 -1.02
N GLY A 129 5.21 -8.77 0.11
CA GLY A 129 4.80 -9.62 1.22
C GLY A 129 3.29 -9.85 1.27
N SER A 130 2.82 -10.32 2.41
CA SER A 130 1.40 -10.55 2.67
C SER A 130 0.82 -9.55 3.69
N ILE A 131 -0.51 -9.45 3.68
CA ILE A 131 -1.29 -8.60 4.58
C ILE A 131 -2.12 -9.51 5.47
N ILE A 132 -2.11 -9.26 6.76
CA ILE A 132 -3.05 -9.83 7.71
C ILE A 132 -4.20 -8.84 7.91
N PHE A 133 -5.41 -9.26 7.57
CA PHE A 133 -6.61 -8.53 7.93
C PHE A 133 -7.09 -9.02 9.28
N SER A 134 -7.08 -8.15 10.27
CA SER A 134 -7.58 -8.42 11.61
C SER A 134 -8.94 -7.77 11.82
N ASN A 135 -9.88 -8.52 12.36
CA ASN A 135 -11.14 -7.99 12.86
C ASN A 135 -11.24 -8.31 14.35
N SER A 136 -10.80 -7.36 15.16
CA SER A 136 -10.75 -7.51 16.63
C SER A 136 -12.11 -7.78 17.26
N SER A 137 -13.19 -7.20 16.72
CA SER A 137 -14.56 -7.40 17.20
C SER A 137 -15.08 -8.83 16.92
N LYS A 138 -14.65 -9.46 15.83
CA LYS A 138 -15.05 -10.81 15.42
C LYS A 138 -14.05 -11.89 15.80
N LYS A 139 -12.91 -11.52 16.38
CA LYS A 139 -11.79 -12.44 16.69
C LYS A 139 -11.35 -13.29 15.49
N ILE A 140 -11.40 -12.73 14.29
CA ILE A 140 -11.04 -13.39 13.03
C ILE A 140 -9.88 -12.65 12.40
N ALA A 141 -8.90 -13.40 11.90
CA ALA A 141 -7.84 -12.87 11.06
C ALA A 141 -7.78 -13.67 9.76
N SER A 142 -7.50 -13.00 8.66
CA SER A 142 -7.31 -13.61 7.36
C SER A 142 -6.02 -13.09 6.72
N LYS A 143 -5.28 -13.99 6.05
CA LYS A 143 -4.05 -13.66 5.35
C LYS A 143 -4.32 -13.46 3.87
N TYR A 144 -3.81 -12.37 3.35
CA TYR A 144 -3.90 -11.98 1.95
C TYR A 144 -2.52 -11.92 1.31
N TYR A 145 -2.28 -12.73 0.29
CA TYR A 145 -1.00 -12.82 -0.41
C TYR A 145 -1.18 -13.17 -1.88
N LEU A 146 -0.16 -12.85 -2.68
CA LEU A 146 -0.11 -13.23 -4.09
C LEU A 146 0.44 -14.66 -4.23
N GLN A 147 -0.31 -15.52 -4.93
CA GLN A 147 0.15 -16.89 -5.19
C GLN A 147 1.28 -16.90 -6.23
N GLU A 148 2.29 -17.75 -6.02
CA GLU A 148 3.46 -17.91 -6.89
C GLU A 148 3.10 -18.14 -8.37
N LYS A 149 2.04 -18.91 -8.65
CA LYS A 149 1.57 -19.16 -10.02
C LYS A 149 1.19 -17.88 -10.81
N TYR A 150 1.01 -16.75 -10.14
CA TYR A 150 0.73 -15.43 -10.73
C TYR A 150 1.93 -14.48 -10.70
N ALA A 151 3.07 -14.94 -10.22
CA ALA A 151 4.28 -14.15 -10.00
C ALA A 151 5.05 -13.85 -11.31
N THR A 152 4.37 -13.45 -12.36
CA THR A 152 4.99 -12.95 -13.61
C THR A 152 4.45 -11.58 -13.95
N VAL A 153 5.27 -10.68 -14.49
CA VAL A 153 4.87 -9.32 -14.87
C VAL A 153 3.61 -9.33 -15.74
N SER A 154 3.54 -10.22 -16.75
CA SER A 154 2.35 -10.35 -17.60
C SER A 154 1.09 -10.72 -16.82
N LYS A 155 1.20 -11.59 -15.82
CA LYS A 155 0.06 -11.96 -14.96
C LYS A 155 -0.25 -10.87 -13.95
N LEU A 156 0.77 -10.18 -13.41
CA LEU A 156 0.61 -9.09 -12.45
C LEU A 156 -0.10 -7.89 -13.06
N CYS A 157 0.19 -7.53 -14.30
CA CYS A 157 -0.58 -6.52 -15.01
C CYS A 157 -2.08 -6.84 -15.06
N LYS A 158 -2.42 -8.14 -15.08
CA LYS A 158 -3.81 -8.61 -14.98
C LYS A 158 -4.32 -8.60 -13.54
N CYS A 159 -3.46 -8.95 -12.57
CA CYS A 159 -3.80 -9.04 -11.15
C CYS A 159 -3.96 -7.66 -10.50
N ALA A 160 -3.22 -6.65 -10.92
CA ALA A 160 -3.37 -5.29 -10.43
C ALA A 160 -4.82 -4.80 -10.54
N ALA A 161 -5.58 -5.30 -11.53
CA ALA A 161 -7.02 -5.06 -11.65
C ALA A 161 -7.84 -5.72 -10.52
N TYR A 162 -7.31 -6.70 -9.81
CA TYR A 162 -8.00 -7.51 -8.81
C TYR A 162 -7.48 -7.31 -7.37
N GLY A 163 -6.67 -6.29 -7.15
CA GLY A 163 -6.14 -5.94 -5.83
C GLY A 163 -4.77 -6.54 -5.54
N PHE A 164 -3.72 -5.90 -6.02
CA PHE A 164 -2.34 -6.21 -5.63
C PHE A 164 -2.06 -5.65 -4.22
N PRO A 165 -1.35 -6.39 -3.33
CA PRO A 165 -1.07 -5.94 -1.97
C PRO A 165 0.02 -4.85 -1.94
N HIS A 166 -0.23 -3.70 -2.58
CA HIS A 166 0.71 -2.60 -2.75
C HIS A 166 1.19 -2.01 -1.41
N HIS A 167 0.37 -2.08 -0.35
CA HIS A 167 0.79 -1.68 0.99
C HIS A 167 1.89 -2.58 1.57
N ALA A 168 1.86 -3.88 1.26
CA ALA A 168 2.86 -4.85 1.70
C ALA A 168 4.01 -5.00 0.67
N THR A 169 4.42 -3.89 0.04
CA THR A 169 5.45 -3.91 -1.00
C THR A 169 6.54 -2.91 -0.72
N LEU A 170 7.78 -3.40 -0.69
CA LEU A 170 8.99 -2.59 -0.72
C LEU A 170 9.39 -2.31 -2.17
N ILE A 171 9.67 -1.06 -2.48
CA ILE A 171 9.94 -0.57 -3.84
C ILE A 171 11.33 0.08 -3.83
N ALA A 172 12.22 -0.38 -4.69
CA ALA A 172 13.53 0.24 -4.86
C ALA A 172 13.36 1.69 -5.39
N LEU A 173 14.12 2.63 -4.84
CA LEU A 173 13.99 4.05 -5.20
C LEU A 173 14.32 4.32 -6.68
N ASN A 174 15.23 3.55 -7.28
CA ASN A 174 15.56 3.68 -8.70
C ASN A 174 14.37 3.35 -9.62
N LEU A 175 13.49 2.41 -9.24
CA LEU A 175 12.25 2.13 -9.96
C LEU A 175 11.30 3.34 -9.90
N LEU A 176 11.17 3.97 -8.74
CA LEU A 176 10.35 5.18 -8.59
C LEU A 176 10.89 6.33 -9.44
N LYS A 177 12.21 6.51 -9.53
CA LYS A 177 12.84 7.50 -10.43
C LYS A 177 12.49 7.27 -11.90
N THR A 178 12.49 6.01 -12.33
CA THR A 178 12.09 5.67 -13.70
C THR A 178 10.63 6.04 -13.95
N ILE A 179 9.74 5.73 -13.02
CA ILE A 179 8.31 6.08 -13.13
C ILE A 179 8.11 7.60 -13.15
N GLU A 180 8.81 8.34 -12.30
CA GLU A 180 8.73 9.81 -12.28
C GLU A 180 9.13 10.42 -13.62
N LYS A 181 10.22 9.95 -14.20
CA LYS A 181 10.72 10.42 -15.49
C LYS A 181 9.74 10.16 -16.64
N GLU A 182 9.04 9.03 -16.61
CA GLU A 182 8.10 8.62 -17.67
C GLU A 182 6.70 9.23 -17.52
N GLU A 183 6.21 9.37 -16.29
CA GLU A 183 4.78 9.64 -16.00
C GLU A 183 4.54 10.96 -15.27
N ASN A 184 5.61 11.67 -14.83
CA ASN A 184 5.56 12.91 -14.01
C ASN A 184 4.79 12.78 -12.67
N SER A 185 4.30 11.60 -12.32
CA SER A 185 3.63 11.35 -11.03
C SER A 185 3.57 9.86 -10.72
N PHE A 186 3.63 9.50 -9.45
CA PHE A 186 3.52 8.11 -9.01
C PHE A 186 2.07 7.67 -8.97
N PHE A 187 1.24 8.40 -8.23
CA PHE A 187 -0.20 8.16 -8.11
C PHE A 187 -0.99 9.20 -8.90
N CYS A 188 -2.02 8.77 -9.60
CA CYS A 188 -2.91 9.68 -10.31
C CYS A 188 -3.77 10.47 -9.34
N ILE A 189 -3.66 11.82 -9.35
CA ILE A 189 -4.39 12.72 -8.44
C ILE A 189 -5.81 13.06 -8.93
N ASN A 190 -6.11 12.78 -10.20
CA ASN A 190 -7.39 13.16 -10.84
C ASN A 190 -8.47 12.08 -10.74
N ILE A 191 -8.16 10.95 -10.09
CA ILE A 191 -9.09 9.85 -9.86
C ILE A 191 -9.45 9.79 -8.38
N GLY A 192 -10.70 9.49 -8.11
CA GLY A 192 -11.19 9.34 -6.73
C GLY A 192 -11.04 7.95 -6.19
N TYR A 193 -10.80 6.96 -7.09
CA TYR A 193 -10.66 5.56 -6.74
C TYR A 193 -9.83 4.80 -7.76
N GLY A 194 -9.01 3.87 -7.29
CA GLY A 194 -8.16 3.02 -8.16
C GLY A 194 -6.77 3.60 -8.39
N GLU A 195 -6.34 4.56 -7.58
CA GLU A 195 -4.97 5.07 -7.58
C GLU A 195 -3.95 3.96 -7.36
N ASP A 196 -4.31 2.97 -6.55
CA ASP A 196 -3.50 1.79 -6.27
C ASP A 196 -3.33 0.90 -7.50
N PHE A 197 -4.40 0.78 -8.28
CA PHE A 197 -4.39 0.05 -9.54
C PHE A 197 -3.50 0.75 -10.59
N ASP A 198 -3.63 2.08 -10.76
CA ASP A 198 -2.79 2.87 -11.67
C ASP A 198 -1.31 2.75 -11.28
N PHE A 199 -1.01 2.91 -9.99
CA PHE A 199 0.36 2.79 -9.48
C PHE A 199 0.94 1.40 -9.67
N SER A 200 0.18 0.35 -9.37
CA SER A 200 0.61 -1.03 -9.58
C SER A 200 0.94 -1.33 -11.04
N LEU A 201 0.13 -0.81 -11.99
CA LEU A 201 0.41 -0.94 -13.41
C LEU A 201 1.72 -0.25 -13.81
N LYS A 202 2.01 0.93 -13.25
CA LYS A 202 3.27 1.64 -13.49
C LYS A 202 4.47 0.86 -12.97
N LEU A 203 4.36 0.28 -11.76
CA LEU A 203 5.41 -0.58 -11.21
C LEU A 203 5.70 -1.77 -12.14
N PHE A 204 4.68 -2.51 -12.53
CA PHE A 204 4.86 -3.72 -13.32
C PHE A 204 5.29 -3.48 -14.76
N LYS A 205 4.94 -2.35 -15.35
CA LYS A 205 5.45 -1.97 -16.68
C LYS A 205 6.95 -1.73 -16.70
N ASN A 206 7.52 -1.35 -15.56
CA ASN A 206 8.92 -0.97 -15.39
C ASN A 206 9.75 -2.07 -14.71
N CYS A 207 9.23 -3.30 -14.62
CA CYS A 207 9.92 -4.45 -14.04
C CYS A 207 9.90 -5.65 -14.99
N ASN A 208 10.90 -6.52 -14.84
CA ASN A 208 10.93 -7.87 -15.38
C ASN A 208 10.69 -8.89 -14.26
N ASP A 209 10.34 -10.12 -14.64
CA ASP A 209 10.00 -11.18 -13.68
C ASP A 209 11.11 -11.47 -12.66
N ASN A 210 12.37 -11.41 -13.07
CA ASN A 210 13.54 -11.62 -12.19
C ASN A 210 13.82 -10.48 -11.21
N GLN A 211 13.15 -9.33 -11.37
CA GLN A 211 13.31 -8.15 -10.52
C GLN A 211 12.27 -8.08 -9.39
N ILE A 212 11.37 -9.05 -9.33
CA ILE A 212 10.29 -9.07 -8.34
C ILE A 212 10.43 -10.32 -7.45
N ILE A 213 10.42 -10.10 -6.15
CA ILE A 213 10.37 -11.17 -5.14
C ILE A 213 8.96 -11.18 -4.53
N PHE A 214 8.32 -12.35 -4.55
CA PHE A 214 7.10 -12.60 -3.81
C PHE A 214 7.39 -13.49 -2.63
N THR A 215 6.81 -13.16 -1.48
CA THR A 215 6.91 -13.97 -0.27
C THR A 215 5.57 -14.01 0.44
N GLU A 216 5.30 -15.12 1.09
CA GLU A 216 4.14 -15.27 1.97
C GLU A 216 4.38 -14.68 3.37
N ASN A 217 5.57 -14.13 3.63
CA ASN A 217 5.87 -13.49 4.90
C ASN A 217 4.92 -12.30 5.14
N GLU A 218 4.43 -12.21 6.36
CA GLU A 218 3.55 -11.14 6.80
C GLU A 218 4.32 -9.83 6.91
N PHE A 219 3.86 -8.77 6.21
CA PHE A 219 4.46 -7.44 6.28
C PHE A 219 3.64 -6.51 7.15
N ILE A 220 2.34 -6.51 7.00
CA ILE A 220 1.44 -5.60 7.70
C ILE A 220 0.26 -6.32 8.33
N ILE A 221 -0.22 -5.73 9.43
CA ILE A 221 -1.54 -6.00 9.99
C ILE A 221 -2.44 -4.82 9.65
N LYS A 222 -3.56 -5.11 9.02
CA LYS A 222 -4.61 -4.16 8.67
C LYS A 222 -5.85 -4.42 9.51
N GLU A 223 -6.23 -3.45 10.34
CA GLU A 223 -7.45 -3.58 11.13
C GLU A 223 -8.67 -3.24 10.26
N GLN A 224 -9.63 -4.17 10.19
CA GLN A 224 -10.89 -3.93 9.51
C GLN A 224 -11.83 -3.14 10.44
N SER A 225 -11.69 -1.82 10.46
CA SER A 225 -12.72 -0.92 10.99
C SER A 225 -13.91 -0.89 10.03
N GLY A 226 -15.15 -0.82 10.56
CA GLY A 226 -16.37 -0.96 9.74
C GLY A 226 -16.61 0.10 8.67
N GLU A 227 -15.88 1.22 8.67
CA GLU A 227 -16.00 2.31 7.71
C GLU A 227 -14.73 2.45 6.87
N THR A 228 -14.76 1.91 5.66
CA THR A 228 -13.70 2.15 4.67
C THR A 228 -14.19 3.11 3.59
N ILE A 229 -13.28 3.92 3.02
CA ILE A 229 -13.57 4.81 1.87
C ILE A 229 -14.24 4.02 0.73
N THR A 230 -13.89 2.76 0.56
CA THR A 230 -14.43 1.86 -0.44
C THR A 230 -15.96 1.67 -0.34
N ASN A 231 -16.53 1.78 0.86
CA ASN A 231 -17.97 1.60 1.09
C ASN A 231 -18.81 2.83 0.73
N THR A 232 -18.18 3.99 0.53
CA THR A 232 -18.86 5.29 0.29
C THR A 232 -18.91 5.69 -1.18
N ILE A 233 -18.19 4.98 -2.06
CA ILE A 233 -18.06 5.36 -3.48
C ILE A 233 -19.22 4.81 -4.30
N SER A 234 -19.83 5.69 -5.11
CA SER A 234 -20.86 5.24 -6.05
C SER A 234 -20.25 4.35 -7.14
N THR A 235 -20.97 3.28 -7.51
CA THR A 235 -20.60 2.35 -8.58
C THR A 235 -20.24 3.06 -9.88
N LYS A 236 -20.95 4.15 -10.21
CA LYS A 236 -20.72 4.96 -11.42
C LYS A 236 -19.33 5.61 -11.42
N ASN A 237 -18.94 6.24 -10.32
CA ASN A 237 -17.62 6.89 -10.19
C ASN A 237 -16.50 5.87 -10.20
N TYR A 238 -16.67 4.74 -9.51
CA TYR A 238 -15.76 3.63 -9.52
C TYR A 238 -15.46 3.11 -10.94
N ILE A 239 -16.48 2.85 -11.73
CA ILE A 239 -16.35 2.38 -13.12
C ILE A 239 -15.67 3.44 -13.99
N LYS A 240 -16.09 4.71 -13.86
CA LYS A 240 -15.50 5.82 -14.61
C LYS A 240 -13.99 5.94 -14.38
N ASP A 241 -13.56 5.94 -13.11
CA ASP A 241 -12.15 6.09 -12.74
C ASP A 241 -11.31 4.91 -13.28
N HIS A 242 -11.85 3.67 -13.22
CA HIS A 242 -11.15 2.51 -13.77
C HIS A 242 -11.06 2.51 -15.30
N ILE A 243 -12.11 2.96 -15.99
CA ILE A 243 -12.05 3.13 -17.46
C ILE A 243 -10.97 4.15 -17.81
N MET A 244 -10.88 5.27 -17.11
CA MET A 244 -9.85 6.29 -17.34
C MET A 244 -8.43 5.71 -17.15
N ILE A 245 -8.19 4.91 -16.10
CA ILE A 245 -6.90 4.27 -15.86
C ILE A 245 -6.56 3.32 -17.02
N LEU A 246 -7.51 2.51 -17.46
CA LEU A 246 -7.31 1.55 -18.56
C LEU A 246 -7.03 2.27 -19.89
N LEU A 247 -7.73 3.36 -20.18
CA LEU A 247 -7.50 4.16 -21.38
C LEU A 247 -6.14 4.84 -21.37
N LYS A 248 -5.71 5.38 -20.22
CA LYS A 248 -4.37 5.95 -20.03
C LYS A 248 -3.28 4.90 -20.24
N ASN A 249 -3.55 3.65 -19.89
CA ASN A 249 -2.64 2.52 -20.05
C ASN A 249 -2.89 1.73 -21.35
N SER A 250 -3.03 2.41 -22.48
CA SER A 250 -3.42 1.86 -23.80
C SER A 250 -2.54 0.71 -24.34
N LYS A 251 -1.35 0.49 -23.77
CA LYS A 251 -0.50 -0.68 -24.05
C LYS A 251 -1.10 -2.00 -23.54
N LEU A 252 -2.12 -1.95 -22.66
CA LEU A 252 -2.87 -3.15 -22.24
C LEU A 252 -3.77 -3.62 -23.38
N SER A 253 -3.88 -4.94 -23.56
CA SER A 253 -4.71 -5.50 -24.63
C SER A 253 -6.18 -5.09 -24.47
N LYS A 254 -6.84 -4.71 -25.58
CA LYS A 254 -8.29 -4.38 -25.59
C LYS A 254 -9.14 -5.48 -24.95
N LYS A 255 -8.76 -6.74 -25.16
CA LYS A 255 -9.44 -7.92 -24.56
C LYS A 255 -9.32 -7.94 -23.04
N PHE A 256 -8.16 -7.56 -22.49
CA PHE A 256 -7.95 -7.45 -21.06
C PHE A 256 -8.79 -6.31 -20.48
N MET A 257 -8.78 -5.14 -21.12
CA MET A 257 -9.58 -4.00 -20.72
C MET A 257 -11.07 -4.35 -20.64
N LEU A 258 -11.60 -4.99 -21.69
CA LEU A 258 -13.02 -5.40 -21.75
C LEU A 258 -13.37 -6.40 -20.64
N LYS A 259 -12.53 -7.40 -20.40
CA LYS A 259 -12.71 -8.37 -19.31
C LYS A 259 -12.72 -7.70 -17.93
N THR A 260 -11.82 -6.75 -17.70
CA THR A 260 -11.73 -6.04 -16.42
C THR A 260 -12.96 -5.19 -16.18
N ILE A 261 -13.41 -4.45 -17.19
CA ILE A 261 -14.63 -3.63 -17.12
C ILE A 261 -15.85 -4.53 -16.85
N LEU A 262 -16.00 -5.61 -17.62
CA LEU A 262 -17.11 -6.54 -17.48
C LEU A 262 -17.13 -7.20 -16.10
N TRP A 263 -15.97 -7.67 -15.62
CA TRP A 263 -15.85 -8.27 -14.29
C TRP A 263 -16.28 -7.28 -13.19
N ARG A 264 -15.88 -6.01 -13.29
CA ARG A 264 -16.22 -5.00 -12.29
C ARG A 264 -17.70 -4.61 -12.36
N LEU A 265 -18.30 -4.51 -13.55
CA LEU A 265 -19.72 -4.31 -13.72
C LEU A 265 -20.54 -5.43 -13.07
N LEU A 266 -20.13 -6.68 -13.28
CA LEU A 266 -20.79 -7.86 -12.71
C LEU A 266 -20.64 -7.96 -11.20
N ASN A 267 -19.45 -7.60 -10.67
CA ASN A 267 -19.17 -7.64 -9.22
C ASN A 267 -19.98 -6.62 -8.41
N ASN A 268 -20.38 -5.50 -9.05
CA ASN A 268 -21.23 -4.49 -8.44
C ASN A 268 -22.73 -4.77 -8.66
N CYS A 269 -23.09 -5.79 -9.44
CA CYS A 269 -24.47 -6.18 -9.66
C CYS A 269 -24.91 -7.18 -8.57
N ARG A 270 -25.88 -6.80 -7.72
CA ARG A 270 -26.41 -7.66 -6.65
C ARG A 270 -26.90 -9.04 -7.17
N PHE A 271 -27.43 -9.08 -8.39
CA PHE A 271 -27.91 -10.31 -9.05
C PHE A 271 -26.77 -11.26 -9.45
N CYS A 272 -25.60 -10.73 -9.78
CA CYS A 272 -24.47 -11.52 -10.30
C CYS A 272 -23.53 -12.05 -9.21
N LYS A 273 -23.71 -11.64 -7.96
CA LYS A 273 -22.84 -12.10 -6.84
C LYS A 273 -22.77 -13.64 -6.71
N GLY A 274 -23.87 -14.35 -6.98
CA GLY A 274 -23.89 -15.81 -6.93
C GLY A 274 -23.10 -16.49 -8.05
N VAL A 275 -22.99 -15.85 -9.22
CA VAL A 275 -22.19 -16.33 -10.36
C VAL A 275 -20.72 -15.98 -10.16
N MET A 276 -20.44 -14.83 -9.57
CA MET A 276 -19.10 -14.31 -9.32
C MET A 276 -18.34 -15.09 -8.24
N ASN A 277 -19.02 -15.62 -7.23
CA ASN A 277 -18.40 -16.52 -6.24
C ASN A 277 -17.85 -17.83 -6.85
N ARG A 278 -18.27 -18.17 -8.09
CA ARG A 278 -17.73 -19.30 -8.87
C ARG A 278 -16.59 -18.89 -9.84
N MET A 279 -16.47 -17.61 -10.14
CA MET A 279 -15.36 -17.07 -10.91
C MET A 279 -14.30 -16.66 -9.89
N GLU A 280 -13.38 -17.57 -9.54
CA GLU A 280 -12.24 -17.29 -8.69
C GLU A 280 -11.62 -15.96 -9.09
N ALA A 281 -11.44 -15.06 -8.12
CA ALA A 281 -10.52 -13.93 -8.28
C ALA A 281 -9.16 -14.55 -8.64
N PRO A 282 -8.66 -14.37 -9.87
CA PRO A 282 -7.65 -15.28 -10.40
C PRO A 282 -6.30 -15.22 -9.69
N ALA A 283 -6.11 -14.30 -8.73
CA ALA A 283 -4.79 -14.02 -8.20
C ALA A 283 -4.64 -14.14 -6.68
N LEU A 284 -5.73 -14.22 -5.94
CA LEU A 284 -5.64 -13.96 -4.50
C LEU A 284 -6.36 -15.06 -3.71
N LYS A 285 -5.62 -15.75 -2.86
CA LYS A 285 -6.18 -16.62 -1.84
C LYS A 285 -6.33 -15.86 -0.54
N PHE A 286 -7.56 -15.81 -0.03
CA PHE A 286 -7.76 -15.67 1.39
C PHE A 286 -7.52 -17.04 2.01
N ALA A 287 -6.33 -17.28 2.54
CA ALA A 287 -6.15 -18.38 3.43
C ALA A 287 -6.81 -17.97 4.74
N ASN A 288 -7.90 -18.63 5.12
CA ASN A 288 -8.40 -18.61 6.48
C ASN A 288 -7.36 -19.30 7.36
N SER A 289 -6.29 -18.59 7.71
CA SER A 289 -5.44 -19.02 8.79
C SER A 289 -6.14 -18.58 10.05
N THR A 290 -6.61 -19.52 10.85
CA THR A 290 -6.84 -19.33 12.28
C THR A 290 -5.47 -19.09 12.93
N ILE A 291 -4.84 -17.95 12.64
CA ILE A 291 -3.80 -17.41 13.50
C ILE A 291 -4.59 -17.02 14.74
N GLU A 292 -4.26 -17.60 15.89
CA GLU A 292 -4.93 -17.24 17.13
C GLU A 292 -4.85 -15.72 17.28
N ASN A 293 -6.00 -15.10 17.29
CA ASN A 293 -6.16 -13.64 17.33
C ASN A 293 -5.42 -13.00 18.53
N TYR A 294 -5.14 -13.83 19.55
CA TYR A 294 -4.38 -13.46 20.73
C TYR A 294 -2.95 -12.99 20.40
N GLU A 295 -2.22 -13.69 19.52
CA GLU A 295 -0.86 -13.24 19.13
C GLU A 295 -0.88 -11.94 18.33
N ILE A 296 -1.87 -11.74 17.47
CA ILE A 296 -2.02 -10.51 16.70
C ILE A 296 -2.37 -9.33 17.61
N ILE A 297 -3.31 -9.52 18.52
CA ILE A 297 -3.70 -8.52 19.51
C ILE A 297 -2.54 -8.20 20.46
N LYS A 298 -1.80 -9.21 20.91
CA LYS A 298 -0.60 -9.06 21.72
C LYS A 298 0.47 -8.24 20.97
N ARG A 299 0.74 -8.53 19.70
CA ARG A 299 1.69 -7.77 18.88
C ARG A 299 1.24 -6.34 18.63
N MET A 300 -0.06 -6.10 18.51
CA MET A 300 -0.61 -4.73 18.43
C MET A 300 -0.42 -3.95 19.73
N SER A 301 -0.42 -4.62 20.91
CA SER A 301 -0.14 -3.98 22.20
C SER A 301 1.36 -3.75 22.44
N GLU A 302 2.24 -4.62 21.93
CA GLU A 302 3.70 -4.47 22.05
C GLU A 302 4.23 -3.15 21.46
N TRP A 303 3.50 -2.52 20.54
CA TRP A 303 3.84 -1.21 19.97
C TRP A 303 3.32 -0.01 20.77
N THR A 304 2.61 -0.25 21.87
CA THR A 304 2.00 0.82 22.71
C THR A 304 2.69 1.02 24.05
N GLU A 305 3.58 0.13 24.48
CA GLU A 305 4.13 0.11 25.85
C GLU A 305 5.60 0.54 25.97
N GLU A 306 6.21 1.14 24.96
CA GLU A 306 7.49 1.85 25.04
C GLU A 306 7.25 3.35 24.72
#